data_1d9dc451153e88ef0079c8b287cee2e1
#
_entry.id   1d9dc451153e88ef0079c8b287cee2e1
#
_cell.length_a   1.000
_cell.length_b   1.000
_cell.length_c   1.000
_cell.angle_alpha   90.00
_cell.angle_beta   90.00
_cell.angle_gamma   90.00
#
_symmetry.space_group_name_H-M   'P 1'
#
loop_
_entity.id
_entity.type
_entity.pdbx_description
1 polymer ?
#
loop_
_entity_poly.entity_id
_entity_poly.type
_entity_poly.pdbx_seq_one_letter_code
_entity_poly.pdbx_strand_id
1 'polypeptide(L)'
;ADSLVKQHIIGVQANCWAEYMPTEDNRDYQIFPRLIAIAETGWTPMKEKNFTSFCSRMVEDFKRLEIMGVKPCLNFFDVNINTRSTKEGVLNVELETFYPGAQIYYTIHGEEPSVNASLYSHPFPLEGTYDLKAAAFVDGKQIGKVTHKQLYKNLISGKKYEITPEPKGMKGDIL
;
A
#
# COMPACT_ATOMS: atom_id res chain seq x y z
N ALA A 1 0.25 10.99 25.10
CA ALA A 1 1.38 10.61 25.94
C ALA A 1 1.62 11.70 26.96
N ASP A 2 1.82 11.30 28.21
CA ASP A 2 2.13 12.19 29.34
C ASP A 2 3.34 13.08 29.02
N SER A 3 3.31 14.34 29.43
CA SER A 3 4.39 15.30 29.16
C SER A 3 5.74 14.84 29.73
N LEU A 4 5.71 14.08 30.83
CA LEU A 4 6.89 13.48 31.44
C LEU A 4 7.53 12.40 30.55
N VAL A 5 6.73 11.57 29.87
CA VAL A 5 7.24 10.53 28.96
C VAL A 5 7.93 11.15 27.73
N LYS A 6 7.40 12.26 27.21
CA LYS A 6 8.00 12.95 26.05
C LYS A 6 9.42 13.47 26.30
N GLN A 7 9.73 13.85 27.54
CA GLN A 7 11.06 14.35 27.90
C GLN A 7 12.16 13.27 27.85
N HIS A 8 11.77 11.99 27.88
CA HIS A 8 12.70 10.86 27.81
C HIS A 8 12.86 10.28 26.42
N ILE A 9 12.11 10.78 25.41
CA ILE A 9 12.24 10.33 24.04
C ILE A 9 13.37 11.12 23.37
N ILE A 10 14.49 10.45 23.09
CA ILE A 10 15.68 11.07 22.49
C ILE A 10 15.76 10.86 20.97
N GLY A 11 14.90 10.04 20.40
CA GLY A 11 14.88 9.80 18.96
C GLY A 11 14.06 8.57 18.57
N VAL A 12 14.19 8.18 17.30
CA VAL A 12 13.58 6.98 16.71
C VAL A 12 14.68 6.04 16.20
N GLN A 13 14.40 4.75 16.23
CA GLN A 13 15.30 3.70 15.77
C GLN A 13 14.56 2.74 14.85
N ALA A 14 15.24 2.27 13.81
CA ALA A 14 14.81 1.16 12.97
C ALA A 14 15.86 0.07 13.01
N ASN A 15 15.42 -1.18 13.16
CA ASN A 15 16.30 -2.35 13.12
C ASN A 15 16.20 -3.00 11.74
N CYS A 16 17.35 -3.39 11.20
CA CYS A 16 17.46 -4.14 9.96
C CYS A 16 18.31 -5.39 10.20
N TRP A 17 17.68 -6.56 10.11
CA TRP A 17 18.31 -7.85 10.41
C TRP A 17 18.87 -8.45 9.12
N ALA A 18 20.17 -8.72 9.11
CA ALA A 18 20.92 -9.07 7.90
C ALA A 18 20.74 -10.53 7.42
N GLU A 19 20.01 -11.37 8.13
CA GLU A 19 19.87 -12.82 7.86
C GLU A 19 19.38 -13.14 6.44
N TYR A 20 18.58 -12.22 5.85
CA TYR A 20 18.00 -12.39 4.52
C TYR A 20 18.46 -11.34 3.53
N MET A 21 19.63 -10.73 3.76
CA MET A 21 20.19 -9.65 2.92
C MET A 21 21.61 -10.00 2.44
N PRO A 22 21.74 -11.00 1.55
CA PRO A 22 23.06 -11.49 1.10
C PRO A 22 23.79 -10.49 0.21
N THR A 23 23.14 -9.48 -0.35
CA THR A 23 23.74 -8.48 -1.24
C THR A 23 23.37 -7.05 -0.82
N GLU A 24 24.12 -6.07 -1.32
CA GLU A 24 23.82 -4.66 -1.14
C GLU A 24 22.44 -4.30 -1.72
N ASP A 25 22.09 -4.83 -2.89
CA ASP A 25 20.81 -4.63 -3.53
C ASP A 25 19.64 -5.13 -2.64
N ASN A 26 19.79 -6.29 -1.99
CA ASN A 26 18.80 -6.80 -1.04
C ASN A 26 18.68 -5.89 0.19
N ARG A 27 19.79 -5.39 0.70
CA ARG A 27 19.80 -4.45 1.82
C ARG A 27 19.07 -3.16 1.44
N ASP A 28 19.40 -2.56 0.32
CA ASP A 28 18.79 -1.33 -0.16
C ASP A 28 17.27 -1.49 -0.37
N TYR A 29 16.88 -2.58 -1.00
CA TYR A 29 15.46 -2.94 -1.18
C TYR A 29 14.69 -3.07 0.14
N GLN A 30 15.30 -3.65 1.18
CA GLN A 30 14.66 -3.81 2.48
C GLN A 30 14.61 -2.50 3.26
N ILE A 31 15.64 -1.68 3.18
CA ILE A 31 15.77 -0.43 3.94
C ILE A 31 14.92 0.68 3.31
N PHE A 32 15.03 0.88 1.99
CA PHE A 32 14.37 2.00 1.32
C PHE A 32 13.08 1.56 0.61
N PRO A 33 12.03 2.37 0.67
CA PRO A 33 11.93 3.73 1.25
C PRO A 33 11.57 3.77 2.74
N ARG A 34 11.49 2.65 3.43
CA ARG A 34 11.01 2.54 4.83
C ARG A 34 11.78 3.44 5.79
N LEU A 35 13.10 3.54 5.61
CA LEU A 35 13.95 4.41 6.43
C LEU A 35 13.57 5.88 6.30
N ILE A 36 13.16 6.33 5.10
CA ILE A 36 12.69 7.71 4.90
C ILE A 36 11.41 7.97 5.69
N ALA A 37 10.48 6.99 5.74
CA ALA A 37 9.27 7.11 6.55
C ALA A 37 9.56 7.15 8.06
N ILE A 38 10.59 6.45 8.52
CA ILE A 38 11.06 6.52 9.92
C ILE A 38 11.69 7.88 10.21
N ALA A 39 12.50 8.41 9.30
CA ALA A 39 13.06 9.76 9.41
C ALA A 39 11.95 10.82 9.48
N GLU A 40 10.95 10.75 8.59
CA GLU A 40 9.76 11.63 8.65
C GLU A 40 9.08 11.56 10.02
N THR A 41 8.95 10.36 10.57
CA THR A 41 8.32 10.15 11.88
C THR A 41 9.11 10.82 13.01
N GLY A 42 10.44 10.81 12.95
CA GLY A 42 11.31 11.40 13.96
C GLY A 42 11.50 12.91 13.85
N TRP A 43 11.57 13.44 12.63
CA TRP A 43 11.90 14.85 12.39
C TRP A 43 10.67 15.76 12.30
N THR A 44 9.54 15.26 11.77
CA THR A 44 8.35 16.08 11.57
C THR A 44 7.51 16.14 12.84
N PRO A 45 7.23 17.33 13.38
CA PRO A 45 6.34 17.49 14.53
C PRO A 45 4.97 16.88 14.28
N MET A 46 4.36 16.26 15.29
CA MET A 46 3.08 15.56 15.19
C MET A 46 1.98 16.38 14.50
N LYS A 47 1.88 17.68 14.82
CA LYS A 47 0.87 18.59 14.25
C LYS A 47 1.09 18.93 12.77
N GLU A 48 2.30 18.69 12.26
CA GLU A 48 2.71 18.99 10.87
C GLU A 48 2.75 17.73 10.00
N LYS A 49 2.55 16.55 10.60
CA LYS A 49 2.53 15.29 9.85
C LYS A 49 1.34 15.25 8.90
N ASN A 50 1.66 15.11 7.63
CA ASN A 50 0.67 14.99 6.55
C ASN A 50 1.14 13.93 5.57
N PHE A 51 0.40 12.82 5.49
CA PHE A 51 0.79 11.67 4.67
C PHE A 51 0.82 11.99 3.17
N THR A 52 -0.14 12.75 2.67
CA THR A 52 -0.16 13.16 1.24
C THR A 52 1.06 14.02 0.88
N SER A 53 1.39 14.99 1.74
CA SER A 53 2.60 15.82 1.57
C SER A 53 3.87 14.97 1.65
N PHE A 54 3.94 13.99 2.55
CA PHE A 54 5.04 13.03 2.62
C PHE A 54 5.17 12.23 1.32
N CYS A 55 4.07 11.68 0.79
CA CYS A 55 4.08 10.95 -0.48
C CYS A 55 4.55 11.81 -1.66
N SER A 56 4.18 13.10 -1.69
CA SER A 56 4.66 14.03 -2.72
C SER A 56 6.18 14.22 -2.66
N ARG A 57 6.75 14.32 -1.46
CA ARG A 57 8.22 14.43 -1.28
C ARG A 57 8.93 13.12 -1.60
N MET A 58 8.30 11.97 -1.32
CA MET A 58 8.86 10.65 -1.65
C MET A 58 9.20 10.50 -3.13
N VAL A 59 8.42 11.10 -4.04
CA VAL A 59 8.71 11.07 -5.48
C VAL A 59 10.10 11.65 -5.78
N GLU A 60 10.44 12.77 -5.14
CA GLU A 60 11.76 13.40 -5.31
C GLU A 60 12.86 12.60 -4.59
N ASP A 61 12.55 11.98 -3.46
CA ASP A 61 13.51 11.13 -2.76
C ASP A 61 13.88 9.87 -3.56
N PHE A 62 12.94 9.27 -4.29
CA PHE A 62 13.24 8.17 -5.22
C PHE A 62 14.24 8.60 -6.32
N LYS A 63 14.10 9.80 -6.89
CA LYS A 63 15.06 10.33 -7.86
C LYS A 63 16.46 10.51 -7.25
N ARG A 64 16.53 10.97 -5.99
CA ARG A 64 17.80 11.10 -5.26
C ARG A 64 18.43 9.74 -5.01
N LEU A 65 17.66 8.74 -4.58
CA LEU A 65 18.14 7.37 -4.38
C LEU A 65 18.70 6.77 -5.69
N GLU A 66 18.03 7.01 -6.83
CA GLU A 66 18.50 6.59 -8.15
C GLU A 66 19.85 7.21 -8.50
N ILE A 67 20.00 8.55 -8.32
CA ILE A 67 21.27 9.26 -8.54
C ILE A 67 22.39 8.70 -7.65
N MET A 68 22.07 8.29 -6.43
CA MET A 68 23.00 7.69 -5.47
C MET A 68 23.33 6.21 -5.78
N GLY A 69 22.69 5.60 -6.79
CA GLY A 69 22.85 4.18 -7.13
C GLY A 69 22.18 3.22 -6.14
N VAL A 70 21.32 3.73 -5.25
CA VAL A 70 20.55 2.92 -4.29
C VAL A 70 19.38 2.25 -5.00
N LYS A 71 19.11 0.97 -4.73
CA LYS A 71 18.04 0.18 -5.34
C LYS A 71 16.85 -0.03 -4.38
N PRO A 72 15.97 0.96 -4.22
CA PRO A 72 14.87 0.88 -3.27
C PRO A 72 13.77 -0.09 -3.73
N CYS A 73 12.91 -0.49 -2.78
CA CYS A 73 11.64 -1.13 -3.09
C CYS A 73 10.72 -0.15 -3.81
N LEU A 74 10.30 -0.46 -5.03
CA LEU A 74 9.48 0.41 -5.88
C LEU A 74 7.96 0.19 -5.71
N ASN A 75 7.52 -0.61 -4.75
CA ASN A 75 6.09 -0.87 -4.51
C ASN A 75 5.28 0.39 -4.15
N PHE A 76 5.96 1.50 -3.85
CA PHE A 76 5.32 2.82 -3.70
C PHE A 76 4.56 3.25 -4.96
N PHE A 77 5.01 2.81 -6.13
CA PHE A 77 4.41 3.14 -7.42
C PHE A 77 3.33 2.16 -7.86
N ASP A 78 3.18 1.03 -7.17
CA ASP A 78 2.23 -0.01 -7.53
C ASP A 78 0.82 0.34 -7.04
N VAL A 79 -0.18 -0.28 -7.66
CA VAL A 79 -1.58 -0.17 -7.23
C VAL A 79 -1.88 -1.24 -6.19
N ASN A 80 -2.44 -0.85 -5.06
CA ASN A 80 -2.98 -1.77 -4.07
C ASN A 80 -4.41 -2.15 -4.44
N ILE A 81 -4.70 -3.45 -4.51
CA ILE A 81 -6.03 -3.99 -4.77
C ILE A 81 -6.59 -4.54 -3.46
N ASN A 82 -7.59 -3.86 -2.92
CA ASN A 82 -8.25 -4.20 -1.68
C ASN A 82 -9.72 -4.59 -1.94
N THR A 83 -10.30 -5.35 -1.03
CA THR A 83 -11.73 -5.62 -1.01
C THR A 83 -12.27 -5.22 0.36
N ARG A 84 -13.39 -4.48 0.37
CA ARG A 84 -14.04 -4.04 1.59
C ARG A 84 -15.53 -4.37 1.56
N SER A 85 -16.04 -4.95 2.64
CA SER A 85 -17.47 -5.19 2.80
C SER A 85 -18.18 -3.92 3.25
N THR A 86 -19.33 -3.61 2.61
CA THR A 86 -20.22 -2.55 3.09
C THR A 86 -21.08 -3.07 4.26
N LYS A 87 -21.77 -2.15 4.95
CA LYS A 87 -22.73 -2.50 6.02
C LYS A 87 -23.86 -3.41 5.53
N GLU A 88 -24.19 -3.32 4.24
CA GLU A 88 -25.23 -4.12 3.58
C GLU A 88 -24.73 -5.48 3.07
N GLY A 89 -23.44 -5.78 3.30
CA GLY A 89 -22.82 -7.05 2.90
C GLY A 89 -22.42 -7.11 1.42
N VAL A 90 -22.31 -5.97 0.74
CA VAL A 90 -21.76 -5.88 -0.61
C VAL A 90 -20.24 -5.81 -0.50
N LEU A 91 -19.54 -6.65 -1.24
CA LEU A 91 -18.08 -6.63 -1.32
C LEU A 91 -17.67 -5.69 -2.45
N ASN A 92 -17.00 -4.59 -2.11
CA ASN A 92 -16.46 -3.65 -3.07
C ASN A 92 -14.98 -3.87 -3.30
N VAL A 93 -14.53 -3.59 -4.52
CA VAL A 93 -13.11 -3.51 -4.92
C VAL A 93 -12.67 -2.07 -4.77
N GLU A 94 -11.57 -1.85 -4.06
CA GLU A 94 -10.93 -0.55 -3.87
C GLU A 94 -9.51 -0.61 -4.45
N LEU A 95 -9.17 0.37 -5.29
CA LEU A 95 -7.84 0.51 -5.89
C LEU A 95 -7.20 1.78 -5.36
N GLU A 96 -5.96 1.67 -4.87
CA GLU A 96 -5.24 2.79 -4.28
C GLU A 96 -3.79 2.80 -4.76
N THR A 97 -3.21 3.97 -4.90
CA THR A 97 -1.76 4.16 -5.08
C THR A 97 -1.27 5.27 -4.16
N PHE A 98 -0.03 5.16 -3.70
CA PHE A 98 0.61 6.20 -2.89
C PHE A 98 1.16 7.35 -3.74
N TYR A 99 1.26 7.20 -5.06
CA TYR A 99 1.76 8.25 -5.93
C TYR A 99 0.70 9.35 -6.11
N PRO A 100 0.96 10.59 -5.63
CA PRO A 100 -0.02 11.68 -5.70
C PRO A 100 -0.33 12.07 -7.14
N GLY A 101 -1.62 12.14 -7.48
CA GLY A 101 -2.07 12.56 -8.81
C GLY A 101 -1.96 11.49 -9.91
N ALA A 102 -1.54 10.27 -9.59
CA ALA A 102 -1.58 9.19 -10.57
C ALA A 102 -3.02 8.77 -10.88
N GLN A 103 -3.27 8.46 -12.15
CA GLN A 103 -4.50 7.84 -12.62
C GLN A 103 -4.34 6.32 -12.56
N ILE A 104 -5.35 5.62 -12.06
CA ILE A 104 -5.35 4.15 -12.02
C ILE A 104 -6.23 3.64 -13.14
N TYR A 105 -5.66 2.82 -14.02
CA TYR A 105 -6.41 2.09 -15.03
C TYR A 105 -6.42 0.61 -14.68
N TYR A 106 -7.55 -0.06 -14.96
CA TYR A 106 -7.75 -1.46 -14.61
C TYR A 106 -8.54 -2.24 -15.65
N THR A 107 -8.39 -3.57 -15.60
CA THR A 107 -9.15 -4.56 -16.37
C THR A 107 -9.64 -5.65 -15.42
N ILE A 108 -10.73 -6.34 -15.76
CA ILE A 108 -11.33 -7.39 -14.92
C ILE A 108 -11.31 -8.78 -15.57
N HIS A 109 -10.74 -8.90 -16.77
CA HIS A 109 -10.65 -10.14 -17.53
C HIS A 109 -9.20 -10.55 -17.84
N GLY A 110 -8.21 -9.96 -17.14
CA GLY A 110 -6.80 -10.35 -17.23
C GLY A 110 -5.97 -9.65 -18.31
N GLU A 111 -6.58 -8.74 -19.10
CA GLU A 111 -5.83 -7.95 -20.08
C GLU A 111 -4.88 -6.97 -19.36
N GLU A 112 -3.79 -6.57 -20.05
CA GLU A 112 -2.87 -5.57 -19.51
C GLU A 112 -3.51 -4.17 -19.49
N PRO A 113 -3.49 -3.47 -18.33
CA PRO A 113 -4.05 -2.12 -18.23
C PRO A 113 -3.28 -1.13 -19.13
N SER A 114 -4.03 -0.27 -19.80
CA SER A 114 -3.49 0.84 -20.60
C SER A 114 -4.35 2.08 -20.39
N VAL A 115 -3.95 3.21 -20.93
CA VAL A 115 -4.75 4.46 -20.90
C VAL A 115 -6.11 4.35 -21.60
N ASN A 116 -6.34 3.27 -22.35
CA ASN A 116 -7.62 2.95 -22.99
C ASN A 116 -8.48 2.00 -22.15
N ALA A 117 -7.96 1.47 -21.03
CA ALA A 117 -8.71 0.62 -20.14
C ALA A 117 -9.66 1.44 -19.25
N SER A 118 -10.37 0.79 -18.33
CA SER A 118 -11.26 1.47 -17.40
C SER A 118 -10.48 2.34 -16.43
N LEU A 119 -10.83 3.64 -16.37
CA LEU A 119 -10.28 4.57 -15.39
C LEU A 119 -10.99 4.36 -14.04
N TYR A 120 -10.22 4.13 -12.99
CA TYR A 120 -10.76 4.01 -11.64
C TYR A 120 -11.05 5.39 -11.05
N SER A 121 -12.28 5.58 -10.58
CA SER A 121 -12.73 6.82 -9.93
C SER A 121 -13.33 6.60 -8.54
N HIS A 122 -13.92 5.43 -8.29
CA HIS A 122 -14.56 5.08 -7.03
C HIS A 122 -14.62 3.56 -6.86
N PRO A 123 -14.81 3.06 -5.62
CA PRO A 123 -15.01 1.64 -5.37
C PRO A 123 -16.18 1.07 -6.17
N PHE A 124 -16.02 -0.14 -6.69
CA PHE A 124 -17.05 -0.83 -7.48
C PHE A 124 -17.35 -2.22 -6.92
N PRO A 125 -18.60 -2.72 -7.08
CA PRO A 125 -19.00 -3.99 -6.48
C PRO A 125 -18.31 -5.18 -7.17
N LEU A 126 -17.92 -6.17 -6.36
CA LEU A 126 -17.47 -7.47 -6.85
C LEU A 126 -18.70 -8.33 -7.16
N GLU A 127 -19.10 -8.40 -8.42
CA GLU A 127 -20.30 -9.14 -8.86
C GLU A 127 -20.05 -10.60 -9.20
N GLY A 128 -18.80 -10.97 -9.47
CA GLY A 128 -18.43 -12.32 -9.88
C GLY A 128 -16.98 -12.66 -9.58
N THR A 129 -16.38 -13.46 -10.45
CA THR A 129 -14.94 -13.73 -10.46
C THR A 129 -14.26 -12.73 -11.39
N TYR A 130 -13.27 -12.02 -10.88
CA TYR A 130 -12.46 -11.07 -11.65
C TYR A 130 -11.01 -11.52 -11.70
N ASP A 131 -10.46 -11.52 -12.89
CA ASP A 131 -9.02 -11.58 -13.13
C ASP A 131 -8.52 -10.14 -13.27
N LEU A 132 -8.39 -9.47 -12.09
CA LEU A 132 -8.19 -8.04 -11.99
C LEU A 132 -6.71 -7.70 -12.16
N LYS A 133 -6.43 -6.84 -13.14
CA LYS A 133 -5.13 -6.18 -13.29
C LYS A 133 -5.30 -4.68 -13.19
N ALA A 134 -4.37 -4.02 -12.49
CA ALA A 134 -4.39 -2.57 -12.32
C ALA A 134 -2.97 -2.00 -12.38
N ALA A 135 -2.83 -0.81 -12.95
CA ALA A 135 -1.58 -0.07 -13.00
C ALA A 135 -1.83 1.43 -12.83
N ALA A 136 -0.84 2.12 -12.27
CA ALA A 136 -0.85 3.56 -12.12
C ALA A 136 -0.16 4.25 -13.30
N PHE A 137 -0.69 5.40 -13.72
CA PHE A 137 -0.20 6.18 -14.83
C PHE A 137 -0.06 7.66 -14.46
N VAL A 138 0.99 8.29 -14.96
CA VAL A 138 1.23 9.73 -14.86
C VAL A 138 1.57 10.24 -16.26
N ASP A 139 0.89 11.27 -16.72
CA ASP A 139 1.06 11.84 -18.07
C ASP A 139 0.99 10.77 -19.18
N GLY A 140 0.08 9.81 -19.04
CA GLY A 140 -0.12 8.72 -19.98
C GLY A 140 0.94 7.62 -19.96
N LYS A 141 1.93 7.70 -19.08
CA LYS A 141 2.99 6.68 -18.93
C LYS A 141 2.75 5.87 -17.68
N GLN A 142 2.86 4.54 -17.80
CA GLN A 142 2.79 3.64 -16.64
C GLN A 142 3.94 3.90 -15.69
N ILE A 143 3.63 3.97 -14.41
CA ILE A 143 4.58 3.94 -13.29
C ILE A 143 4.37 2.68 -12.48
N GLY A 144 5.45 2.15 -11.89
CA GLY A 144 5.38 0.90 -11.14
C GLY A 144 5.06 -0.33 -11.99
N LYS A 145 4.66 -1.39 -11.32
CA LYS A 145 4.30 -2.68 -11.93
C LYS A 145 2.80 -2.80 -12.10
N VAL A 146 2.38 -3.65 -13.02
CA VAL A 146 0.99 -4.11 -13.05
C VAL A 146 0.74 -5.00 -11.84
N THR A 147 -0.21 -4.62 -11.01
CA THR A 147 -0.68 -5.46 -9.92
C THR A 147 -1.78 -6.36 -10.43
N HIS A 148 -1.65 -7.66 -10.17
CA HIS A 148 -2.59 -8.69 -10.58
C HIS A 148 -3.18 -9.39 -9.36
N LYS A 149 -4.50 -9.55 -9.33
CA LYS A 149 -5.21 -10.25 -8.27
C LYS A 149 -6.47 -10.94 -8.82
N GLN A 150 -6.58 -12.24 -8.57
CA GLN A 150 -7.83 -12.95 -8.80
C GLN A 150 -8.76 -12.74 -7.62
N LEU A 151 -9.96 -12.26 -7.88
CA LEU A 151 -10.98 -11.99 -6.89
C LEU A 151 -12.19 -12.89 -7.14
N TYR A 152 -12.66 -13.55 -6.08
CA TYR A 152 -13.76 -14.48 -6.14
C TYR A 152 -14.88 -14.03 -5.22
N LYS A 153 -16.10 -13.92 -5.74
CA LYS A 153 -17.30 -13.77 -4.93
C LYS A 153 -17.86 -15.17 -4.64
N ASN A 154 -17.91 -15.53 -3.38
CA ASN A 154 -18.52 -16.78 -2.92
C ASN A 154 -19.78 -16.48 -2.06
N LEU A 155 -20.51 -17.54 -1.66
CA LEU A 155 -21.77 -17.41 -0.92
C LEU A 155 -21.62 -16.73 0.45
N ILE A 156 -20.42 -16.76 1.05
CA ILE A 156 -20.13 -16.15 2.35
C ILE A 156 -19.48 -14.77 2.25
N SER A 157 -19.11 -14.33 1.03
CA SER A 157 -18.50 -13.01 0.81
C SER A 157 -19.43 -11.90 1.32
N GLY A 158 -18.91 -11.07 2.23
CA GLY A 158 -19.67 -9.98 2.85
C GLY A 158 -20.71 -10.41 3.90
N LYS A 159 -20.83 -11.68 4.23
CA LYS A 159 -21.76 -12.18 5.26
C LYS A 159 -21.13 -12.09 6.64
N LYS A 160 -21.98 -11.79 7.63
CA LYS A 160 -21.59 -11.97 9.04
C LYS A 160 -21.43 -13.46 9.32
N TYR A 161 -20.42 -13.82 10.07
CA TYR A 161 -20.19 -15.19 10.50
C TYR A 161 -19.98 -15.23 12.01
N GLU A 162 -20.26 -16.40 12.59
CA GLU A 162 -20.02 -16.71 13.99
C GLU A 162 -19.09 -17.93 14.05
N ILE A 163 -18.08 -17.86 14.89
CA ILE A 163 -17.13 -18.97 15.08
C ILE A 163 -17.52 -19.71 16.35
N THR A 164 -17.88 -20.98 16.23
CA THR A 164 -18.24 -21.84 17.36
C THR A 164 -17.42 -23.13 17.30
N PRO A 165 -16.67 -23.50 18.36
CA PRO A 165 -16.42 -22.76 19.59
C PRO A 165 -15.51 -21.53 19.37
N GLU A 166 -15.63 -20.54 20.25
CA GLU A 166 -14.74 -19.37 20.19
C GLU A 166 -13.26 -19.80 20.23
N PRO A 167 -12.42 -19.23 19.35
CA PRO A 167 -10.99 -19.55 19.30
C PRO A 167 -10.32 -19.18 20.63
N LYS A 168 -9.74 -20.15 21.32
CA LYS A 168 -8.99 -19.89 22.56
C LYS A 168 -7.76 -19.03 22.23
N GLY A 169 -7.70 -17.81 22.77
CA GLY A 169 -6.52 -16.94 22.71
C GLY A 169 -6.50 -15.87 21.62
N MET A 170 -7.51 -15.79 20.76
CA MET A 170 -7.62 -14.65 19.82
C MET A 170 -8.54 -13.58 20.41
N LYS A 171 -7.96 -12.59 21.07
CA LYS A 171 -8.59 -11.29 21.30
C LYS A 171 -8.11 -10.34 20.20
N GLY A 172 -8.88 -10.17 19.17
CA GLY A 172 -8.64 -9.23 18.08
C GLY A 172 -9.62 -9.48 16.95
N ASP A 173 -10.16 -8.40 16.39
CA ASP A 173 -11.02 -8.47 15.24
C ASP A 173 -10.25 -9.13 14.07
N ILE A 174 -10.70 -10.32 13.69
CA ILE A 174 -10.25 -10.94 12.43
C ILE A 174 -11.03 -10.27 11.32
N LEU A 175 -10.41 -9.27 10.69
CA LEU A 175 -10.89 -8.63 9.47
C LEU A 175 -10.39 -9.38 8.24
#